data_628ea459915e41ce58a37c9b530eea3d
#
_entry.id   628ea459915e41ce58a37c9b530eea3d
#
_cell.length_a   1.000
_cell.length_b   1.000
_cell.length_c   1.000
_cell.angle_alpha   90.00
_cell.angle_beta   90.00
_cell.angle_gamma   90.00
#
_symmetry.space_group_name_H-M   'P 1'
#
loop_
_entity.id
_entity.type
_entity.pdbx_description
1 polymer ?
#
loop_
_entity_poly.entity_id
_entity_poly.type
_entity_poly.pdbx_seq_one_letter_code
_entity_poly.pdbx_strand_id
1 'polypeptide(L)'
;MELEKIIFLTEIFLANNKMFAIATHTKVILLIVAVFLLFAVIGFITKLVHFFLAGLLIFIVGLIIYNQVHEHYSQDDPKLKDLKDSLEIFFDDKKNWESPLKILNDKNIMKTITFYRGEKSYTINKKKVYICLKDENANYYDDNTLIYVIAHELSHVICDEIGHTKKFHHIFETLLKKMDEEGLYNSKIPIKHDYCNNGDSEVH
;
A
#
# COMPACT_ATOMS: atom_id res chain seq x y z
N MET A 1 26.78 4.33 -26.30
CA MET A 1 27.54 3.14 -25.86
C MET A 1 27.88 3.15 -24.36
N GLU A 2 28.44 4.23 -23.79
CA GLU A 2 28.66 4.28 -22.31
C GLU A 2 27.35 4.46 -21.52
N LEU A 3 26.41 5.27 -21.99
CA LEU A 3 25.14 5.51 -21.34
C LEU A 3 24.26 4.23 -21.26
N GLU A 4 24.25 3.45 -22.31
CA GLU A 4 23.53 2.16 -22.36
C GLU A 4 24.12 1.13 -21.40
N LYS A 5 25.44 1.14 -21.20
CA LYS A 5 26.11 0.29 -20.20
C LYS A 5 25.75 0.69 -18.77
N ILE A 6 25.64 1.99 -18.49
CA ILE A 6 25.26 2.50 -17.18
C ILE A 6 23.80 2.13 -16.87
N ILE A 7 22.87 2.29 -17.85
CA ILE A 7 21.48 1.90 -17.71
C ILE A 7 21.37 0.39 -17.47
N PHE A 8 22.06 -0.44 -18.23
CA PHE A 8 22.07 -1.88 -18.06
C PHE A 8 22.61 -2.34 -16.69
N LEU A 9 23.67 -1.70 -16.20
CA LEU A 9 24.23 -1.99 -14.87
C LEU A 9 23.31 -1.54 -13.72
N THR A 10 22.59 -0.44 -13.88
CA THR A 10 21.60 0.01 -12.89
C THR A 10 20.38 -0.92 -12.86
N GLU A 11 19.92 -1.42 -13.99
CA GLU A 11 18.83 -2.41 -14.05
C GLU A 11 19.21 -3.73 -13.37
N ILE A 12 20.43 -4.23 -13.62
CA ILE A 12 20.93 -5.45 -12.95
C ILE A 12 21.04 -5.23 -11.43
N PHE A 13 21.53 -4.07 -10.99
CA PHE A 13 21.65 -3.74 -9.57
C PHE A 13 20.28 -3.66 -8.89
N LEU A 14 19.28 -3.05 -9.52
CA LEU A 14 17.91 -2.96 -9.03
C LEU A 14 17.22 -4.33 -8.99
N ALA A 15 17.39 -5.14 -10.03
CA ALA A 15 16.86 -6.51 -10.07
C ALA A 15 17.48 -7.40 -8.96
N ASN A 16 18.79 -7.29 -8.74
CA ASN A 16 19.49 -7.99 -7.67
C ASN A 16 19.00 -7.54 -6.28
N ASN A 17 18.78 -6.25 -6.05
CA ASN A 17 18.24 -5.75 -4.79
C ASN A 17 16.80 -6.25 -4.53
N LYS A 18 15.95 -6.30 -5.57
CA LYS A 18 14.58 -6.85 -5.45
C LYS A 18 14.60 -8.34 -5.13
N MET A 19 15.44 -9.13 -5.83
CA MET A 19 15.63 -10.56 -5.54
C MET A 19 16.20 -10.79 -4.13
N PHE A 20 17.13 -9.96 -3.69
CA PHE A 20 17.72 -10.04 -2.36
C PHE A 20 16.70 -9.75 -1.26
N ALA A 21 15.84 -8.74 -1.44
CA ALA A 21 14.76 -8.42 -0.50
C ALA A 21 13.75 -9.58 -0.38
N ILE A 22 13.25 -10.11 -1.51
CA ILE A 22 12.33 -11.25 -1.53
C ILE A 22 12.97 -12.49 -0.89
N ALA A 23 14.24 -12.78 -1.21
CA ALA A 23 14.98 -13.89 -0.63
C ALA A 23 15.17 -13.73 0.89
N THR A 24 15.32 -12.49 1.37
CA THR A 24 15.47 -12.21 2.81
C THR A 24 14.15 -12.45 3.56
N HIS A 25 13.02 -12.00 3.02
CA HIS A 25 11.70 -12.25 3.60
C HIS A 25 11.39 -13.74 3.69
N THR A 26 11.60 -14.46 2.59
CA THR A 26 11.40 -15.92 2.57
C THR A 26 12.30 -16.64 3.57
N LYS A 27 13.57 -16.23 3.69
CA LYS A 27 14.51 -16.81 4.67
C LYS A 27 14.06 -16.57 6.11
N VAL A 28 13.56 -15.38 6.44
CA VAL A 28 13.05 -15.07 7.79
C VAL A 28 11.85 -15.95 8.14
N ILE A 29 10.88 -16.06 7.23
CA ILE A 29 9.72 -16.95 7.43
C ILE A 29 10.16 -18.40 7.62
N LEU A 30 11.05 -18.90 6.76
CA LEU A 30 11.56 -20.27 6.87
C LEU A 30 12.28 -20.51 8.19
N LEU A 31 13.05 -19.54 8.67
CA LEU A 31 13.72 -19.62 9.97
C LEU A 31 12.72 -19.73 11.12
N ILE A 32 11.67 -18.88 11.13
CA ILE A 32 10.63 -18.88 12.16
C ILE A 32 9.91 -20.24 12.17
N VAL A 33 9.56 -20.77 10.99
CA VAL A 33 8.91 -22.09 10.85
C VAL A 33 9.84 -23.21 11.33
N ALA A 34 11.11 -23.17 10.98
CA ALA A 34 12.08 -24.17 11.43
C ALA A 34 12.24 -24.18 12.95
N VAL A 35 12.32 -23.03 13.59
CA VAL A 35 12.38 -22.89 15.05
C VAL A 35 11.12 -23.48 15.69
N PHE A 36 9.94 -23.15 15.16
CA PHE A 36 8.68 -23.69 15.67
C PHE A 36 8.64 -25.22 15.56
N LEU A 37 9.01 -25.79 14.40
CA LEU A 37 9.05 -27.23 14.21
C LEU A 37 10.04 -27.91 15.13
N LEU A 38 11.20 -27.32 15.38
CA LEU A 38 12.18 -27.83 16.33
C LEU A 38 11.58 -27.96 17.75
N PHE A 39 10.92 -26.90 18.23
CA PHE A 39 10.26 -26.94 19.56
C PHE A 39 9.10 -27.93 19.60
N ALA A 40 8.33 -28.06 18.51
CA ALA A 40 7.25 -29.04 18.41
C ALA A 40 7.77 -30.48 18.49
N VAL A 41 8.87 -30.79 17.80
CA VAL A 41 9.52 -32.12 17.82
C VAL A 41 10.08 -32.42 19.21
N ILE A 42 10.79 -31.47 19.82
CA ILE A 42 11.31 -31.64 21.19
C ILE A 42 10.16 -31.86 22.18
N GLY A 43 9.08 -31.05 22.08
CA GLY A 43 7.89 -31.21 22.93
C GLY A 43 7.22 -32.57 22.78
N PHE A 44 7.13 -33.08 21.56
CA PHE A 44 6.58 -34.39 21.26
C PHE A 44 7.42 -35.53 21.85
N ILE A 45 8.75 -35.50 21.64
CA ILE A 45 9.69 -36.53 22.11
C ILE A 45 9.76 -36.57 23.63
N THR A 46 9.77 -35.41 24.27
CA THR A 46 9.94 -35.28 25.73
C THR A 46 8.62 -35.28 26.50
N LYS A 47 7.48 -35.24 25.80
CA LYS A 47 6.12 -35.03 26.36
C LYS A 47 6.03 -33.76 27.22
N LEU A 48 6.90 -32.79 26.98
CA LEU A 48 6.96 -31.52 27.70
C LEU A 48 6.09 -30.48 26.98
N VAL A 49 4.82 -30.40 27.34
CA VAL A 49 3.84 -29.43 26.80
C VAL A 49 4.37 -27.99 26.86
N HIS A 50 5.17 -27.66 27.86
CA HIS A 50 5.75 -26.32 28.02
C HIS A 50 6.70 -25.92 26.88
N PHE A 51 7.48 -26.85 26.31
CA PHE A 51 8.34 -26.56 25.15
C PHE A 51 7.52 -26.29 23.90
N PHE A 52 6.42 -27.02 23.71
CA PHE A 52 5.50 -26.77 22.59
C PHE A 52 4.86 -25.37 22.71
N LEU A 53 4.37 -25.02 23.90
CA LEU A 53 3.76 -23.71 24.16
C LEU A 53 4.78 -22.58 24.00
N ALA A 54 6.02 -22.74 24.44
CA ALA A 54 7.09 -21.77 24.24
C ALA A 54 7.40 -21.57 22.75
N GLY A 55 7.48 -22.66 21.98
CA GLY A 55 7.67 -22.60 20.53
C GLY A 55 6.54 -21.89 19.81
N LEU A 56 5.30 -22.16 20.20
CA LEU A 56 4.12 -21.47 19.65
C LEU A 56 4.15 -19.97 19.97
N LEU A 57 4.52 -19.60 21.19
CA LEU A 57 4.63 -18.19 21.59
C LEU A 57 5.71 -17.45 20.75
N ILE A 58 6.88 -18.05 20.60
CA ILE A 58 7.97 -17.51 19.77
C ILE A 58 7.52 -17.32 18.32
N PHE A 59 6.79 -18.29 17.77
CA PHE A 59 6.23 -18.22 16.42
C PHE A 59 5.25 -17.03 16.26
N ILE A 60 4.32 -16.89 17.20
CA ILE A 60 3.33 -15.79 17.20
C ILE A 60 4.03 -14.44 17.31
N VAL A 61 4.97 -14.29 18.25
CA VAL A 61 5.75 -13.05 18.43
C VAL A 61 6.56 -12.74 17.16
N GLY A 62 7.18 -13.75 16.58
CA GLY A 62 7.92 -13.60 15.32
C GLY A 62 7.04 -13.10 14.17
N LEU A 63 5.82 -13.63 14.03
CA LEU A 63 4.86 -13.15 13.04
C LEU A 63 4.43 -11.70 13.27
N ILE A 64 4.20 -11.32 14.53
CA ILE A 64 3.82 -9.95 14.88
C ILE A 64 4.95 -8.99 14.52
N ILE A 65 6.19 -9.29 14.90
CA ILE A 65 7.37 -8.48 14.58
C ILE A 65 7.54 -8.39 13.05
N TYR A 66 7.41 -9.52 12.35
CA TYR A 66 7.52 -9.55 10.89
C TYR A 66 6.50 -8.61 10.23
N ASN A 67 5.22 -8.67 10.65
CA ASN A 67 4.19 -7.81 10.12
C ASN A 67 4.46 -6.33 10.40
N GLN A 68 4.90 -5.98 11.61
CA GLN A 68 5.24 -4.59 11.95
C GLN A 68 6.41 -4.05 11.12
N VAL A 69 7.45 -4.85 10.94
CA VAL A 69 8.61 -4.48 10.12
C VAL A 69 8.19 -4.33 8.66
N HIS A 70 7.38 -5.24 8.13
CA HIS A 70 6.89 -5.17 6.76
C HIS A 70 6.02 -3.92 6.53
N GLU A 71 5.10 -3.58 7.46
CA GLU A 71 4.30 -2.35 7.38
C GLU A 71 5.19 -1.10 7.41
N HIS A 72 6.22 -1.06 8.26
CA HIS A 72 7.14 0.07 8.35
C HIS A 72 7.86 0.32 7.01
N TYR A 73 8.48 -0.71 6.44
CA TYR A 73 9.16 -0.59 5.15
C TYR A 73 8.23 -0.24 3.98
N SER A 74 6.94 -0.57 4.06
CA SER A 74 5.98 -0.22 3.01
C SER A 74 5.55 1.25 3.05
N GLN A 75 5.83 1.99 4.12
CA GLN A 75 5.60 3.44 4.24
C GLN A 75 6.76 4.30 3.70
N ASP A 76 7.97 3.75 3.63
CA ASP A 76 9.20 4.49 3.33
C ASP A 76 9.47 4.65 1.82
N ASP A 77 8.47 4.41 0.96
CA ASP A 77 8.65 4.62 -0.48
C ASP A 77 8.66 6.13 -0.81
N PRO A 78 9.73 6.65 -1.47
CA PRO A 78 9.85 8.07 -1.76
C PRO A 78 8.69 8.60 -2.61
N LYS A 79 8.18 7.81 -3.56
CA LYS A 79 7.04 8.20 -4.39
C LYS A 79 5.76 8.35 -3.58
N LEU A 80 5.56 7.46 -2.60
CA LEU A 80 4.42 7.53 -1.70
C LEU A 80 4.48 8.80 -0.84
N LYS A 81 5.69 9.20 -0.42
CA LYS A 81 5.90 10.43 0.33
C LYS A 81 5.53 11.67 -0.50
N ASP A 82 6.03 11.76 -1.75
CA ASP A 82 5.72 12.88 -2.65
C ASP A 82 4.22 13.01 -2.91
N LEU A 83 3.53 11.87 -3.13
CA LEU A 83 2.07 11.83 -3.29
C LEU A 83 1.35 12.29 -2.03
N LYS A 84 1.81 11.86 -0.85
CA LYS A 84 1.23 12.24 0.43
C LYS A 84 1.39 13.75 0.68
N ASP A 85 2.57 14.31 0.43
CA ASP A 85 2.84 15.73 0.57
C ASP A 85 1.91 16.55 -0.35
N SER A 86 1.68 16.10 -1.59
CA SER A 86 0.75 16.71 -2.54
C SER A 86 -0.71 16.65 -2.05
N LEU A 87 -1.11 15.52 -1.46
CA LEU A 87 -2.44 15.37 -0.86
C LEU A 87 -2.63 16.23 0.38
N GLU A 88 -1.61 16.38 1.23
CA GLU A 88 -1.68 17.26 2.40
C GLU A 88 -1.91 18.72 1.98
N ILE A 89 -1.23 19.18 0.92
CA ILE A 89 -1.46 20.53 0.35
C ILE A 89 -2.90 20.64 -0.19
N PHE A 90 -3.38 19.63 -0.91
CA PHE A 90 -4.74 19.61 -1.46
C PHE A 90 -5.82 19.64 -0.38
N PHE A 91 -5.64 18.93 0.73
CA PHE A 91 -6.59 18.87 1.85
C PHE A 91 -6.35 19.93 2.93
N ASP A 92 -5.43 20.90 2.70
CA ASP A 92 -5.09 21.93 3.68
C ASP A 92 -6.34 22.66 4.21
N ASP A 93 -6.25 23.08 5.44
CA ASP A 93 -7.26 23.56 6.39
C ASP A 93 -8.21 24.70 5.92
N LYS A 94 -7.96 25.27 4.78
CA LYS A 94 -8.69 26.46 4.30
C LYS A 94 -9.93 26.15 3.45
N LYS A 95 -10.14 24.88 3.13
CA LYS A 95 -11.23 24.47 2.26
C LYS A 95 -12.49 24.15 3.07
N ASN A 96 -13.61 24.73 2.67
CA ASN A 96 -14.91 24.36 3.17
C ASN A 96 -15.52 23.34 2.19
N TRP A 97 -15.45 22.08 2.56
CA TRP A 97 -15.98 20.98 1.75
C TRP A 97 -17.50 20.90 1.88
N GLU A 98 -18.19 20.94 0.74
CA GLU A 98 -19.62 20.73 0.67
C GLU A 98 -19.98 19.25 0.48
N SER A 99 -21.27 18.90 0.59
CA SER A 99 -21.72 17.54 0.29
C SER A 99 -21.38 17.17 -1.17
N PRO A 100 -20.88 15.93 -1.45
CA PRO A 100 -20.79 14.78 -0.54
C PRO A 100 -19.47 14.72 0.26
N LEU A 101 -18.55 15.67 0.12
CA LEU A 101 -17.21 15.67 0.71
C LEU A 101 -17.15 16.31 2.10
N LYS A 102 -18.29 16.65 2.71
CA LYS A 102 -18.37 17.39 3.98
C LYS A 102 -17.58 16.76 5.14
N ILE A 103 -17.39 15.44 5.12
CA ILE A 103 -16.60 14.73 6.14
C ILE A 103 -15.13 15.17 6.15
N LEU A 104 -14.61 15.68 5.04
CA LEU A 104 -13.24 16.19 4.91
C LEU A 104 -13.02 17.51 5.67
N ASN A 105 -14.09 18.14 6.18
CA ASN A 105 -13.98 19.30 7.08
C ASN A 105 -13.47 18.90 8.47
N ASP A 106 -13.51 17.60 8.82
CA ASP A 106 -12.83 17.12 10.02
C ASP A 106 -11.32 17.07 9.77
N LYS A 107 -10.62 18.05 10.33
CA LYS A 107 -9.16 18.20 10.22
C LYS A 107 -8.35 16.97 10.64
N ASN A 108 -8.96 16.07 11.38
CA ASN A 108 -8.29 14.86 11.83
C ASN A 108 -8.42 13.70 10.84
N ILE A 109 -9.35 13.75 9.89
CA ILE A 109 -9.60 12.59 9.03
C ILE A 109 -8.36 12.20 8.22
N MET A 110 -7.69 13.17 7.60
CA MET A 110 -6.46 12.91 6.84
C MET A 110 -5.30 12.45 7.72
N LYS A 111 -5.23 12.94 8.97
CA LYS A 111 -4.21 12.50 9.94
C LYS A 111 -4.41 11.07 10.42
N THR A 112 -5.64 10.54 10.32
CA THR A 112 -5.95 9.15 10.70
C THR A 112 -5.68 8.16 9.57
N ILE A 113 -5.50 8.64 8.33
CA ILE A 113 -5.23 7.81 7.17
C ILE A 113 -3.72 7.57 7.06
N THR A 114 -3.35 6.32 6.93
CA THR A 114 -1.96 5.93 6.68
C THR A 114 -1.85 5.28 5.31
N PHE A 115 -0.93 5.79 4.49
CA PHE A 115 -0.66 5.27 3.16
C PHE A 115 0.48 4.25 3.21
N TYR A 116 0.34 3.18 2.45
CA TYR A 116 1.29 2.09 2.33
C TYR A 116 1.52 1.74 0.86
N ARG A 117 2.73 1.34 0.53
CA ARG A 117 2.99 0.67 -0.74
C ARG A 117 2.42 -0.76 -0.67
N GLY A 118 1.56 -1.11 -1.60
CA GLY A 118 0.97 -2.44 -1.76
C GLY A 118 1.35 -3.10 -3.08
N GLU A 119 1.09 -4.39 -3.20
CA GLU A 119 1.08 -5.11 -4.48
C GLU A 119 -0.21 -4.85 -5.27
N LYS A 120 -1.27 -4.50 -4.56
CA LYS A 120 -2.58 -4.06 -5.07
C LYS A 120 -3.00 -2.79 -4.35
N SER A 121 -3.96 -2.06 -4.93
CA SER A 121 -4.57 -0.91 -4.26
C SER A 121 -5.86 -1.33 -3.59
N TYR A 122 -6.01 -0.96 -2.33
CA TYR A 122 -7.20 -1.25 -1.51
C TYR A 122 -7.16 -0.48 -0.20
N THR A 123 -8.33 -0.33 0.41
CA THR A 123 -8.51 0.36 1.69
C THR A 123 -8.97 -0.60 2.78
N ILE A 124 -8.31 -0.59 3.95
CA ILE A 124 -8.67 -1.38 5.13
C ILE A 124 -9.17 -0.46 6.24
N ASN A 125 -10.34 -0.82 6.81
CA ASN A 125 -10.93 -0.16 7.98
C ASN A 125 -11.03 1.36 7.85
N LYS A 126 -11.10 1.90 6.63
CA LYS A 126 -11.15 3.35 6.33
C LYS A 126 -10.00 4.15 6.93
N LYS A 127 -8.85 3.51 7.14
CA LYS A 127 -7.66 4.13 7.76
C LYS A 127 -6.35 3.77 7.07
N LYS A 128 -6.21 2.55 6.58
CA LYS A 128 -5.01 2.08 5.89
C LYS A 128 -5.29 2.00 4.40
N VAL A 129 -4.59 2.81 3.62
CA VAL A 129 -4.71 2.88 2.16
C VAL A 129 -3.45 2.30 1.54
N TYR A 130 -3.58 1.20 0.86
CA TYR A 130 -2.50 0.55 0.12
C TYR A 130 -2.56 0.96 -1.34
N ILE A 131 -1.43 1.37 -1.89
CA ILE A 131 -1.32 1.81 -3.29
C ILE A 131 -0.24 1.00 -3.99
N CYS A 132 -0.59 0.42 -5.12
CA CYS A 132 0.36 -0.21 -6.02
C CYS A 132 1.08 0.88 -6.83
N LEU A 133 2.33 1.13 -6.51
CA LEU A 133 3.10 2.25 -7.07
C LEU A 133 3.84 1.89 -8.36
N LYS A 134 4.06 0.59 -8.62
CA LYS A 134 4.97 0.14 -9.67
C LYS A 134 4.34 -0.96 -10.53
N ASP A 135 4.66 -0.91 -11.82
CA ASP A 135 4.32 -1.95 -12.76
C ASP A 135 5.19 -3.22 -12.59
N GLU A 136 4.94 -4.24 -13.41
CA GLU A 136 5.67 -5.51 -13.41
C GLU A 136 7.17 -5.35 -13.67
N ASN A 137 7.56 -4.27 -14.36
CA ASN A 137 8.95 -3.94 -14.65
C ASN A 137 9.61 -3.10 -13.55
N ALA A 138 8.93 -2.92 -12.41
CA ALA A 138 9.35 -2.09 -11.27
C ALA A 138 9.46 -0.59 -11.58
N ASN A 139 8.88 -0.09 -12.68
CA ASN A 139 8.75 1.33 -12.97
C ASN A 139 7.56 1.92 -12.21
N TYR A 140 7.72 3.14 -11.71
CA TYR A 140 6.58 3.84 -11.13
C TYR A 140 5.53 4.16 -12.20
N TYR A 141 4.25 4.03 -11.82
CA TYR A 141 3.17 4.62 -12.59
C TYR A 141 3.29 6.14 -12.59
N ASP A 142 2.71 6.78 -13.61
CA ASP A 142 2.64 8.24 -13.67
C ASP A 142 1.74 8.79 -12.55
N ASP A 143 2.00 10.04 -12.18
CA ASP A 143 1.33 10.70 -11.05
C ASP A 143 -0.17 10.81 -11.27
N ASN A 144 -0.61 11.05 -12.51
CA ASN A 144 -2.01 11.18 -12.83
C ASN A 144 -2.78 9.88 -12.56
N THR A 145 -2.21 8.73 -12.97
CA THR A 145 -2.75 7.40 -12.68
C THR A 145 -2.78 7.13 -11.17
N LEU A 146 -1.68 7.45 -10.46
CA LEU A 146 -1.60 7.23 -9.01
C LEU A 146 -2.59 8.10 -8.23
N ILE A 147 -2.76 9.37 -8.61
CA ILE A 147 -3.74 10.27 -8.00
C ILE A 147 -5.18 9.80 -8.25
N TYR A 148 -5.49 9.33 -9.46
CA TYR A 148 -6.79 8.73 -9.75
C TYR A 148 -7.10 7.56 -8.82
N VAL A 149 -6.15 6.64 -8.65
CA VAL A 149 -6.32 5.48 -7.76
C VAL A 149 -6.42 5.90 -6.30
N ILE A 150 -5.62 6.86 -5.87
CA ILE A 150 -5.70 7.42 -4.51
C ILE A 150 -7.07 8.06 -4.28
N ALA A 151 -7.62 8.79 -5.25
CA ALA A 151 -8.96 9.36 -5.14
C ALA A 151 -10.04 8.27 -5.00
N HIS A 152 -9.88 7.15 -5.72
CA HIS A 152 -10.75 5.98 -5.60
C HIS A 152 -10.69 5.40 -4.17
N GLU A 153 -9.49 5.13 -3.66
CA GLU A 153 -9.30 4.57 -2.32
C GLU A 153 -9.75 5.53 -1.20
N LEU A 154 -9.51 6.82 -1.36
CA LEU A 154 -10.03 7.83 -0.43
C LEU A 154 -11.56 7.90 -0.45
N SER A 155 -12.19 7.63 -1.59
CA SER A 155 -13.64 7.56 -1.68
C SER A 155 -14.22 6.41 -0.85
N HIS A 156 -13.51 5.28 -0.75
CA HIS A 156 -13.85 4.20 0.21
C HIS A 156 -13.70 4.64 1.67
N VAL A 157 -12.76 5.52 1.98
CA VAL A 157 -12.63 6.09 3.34
C VAL A 157 -13.81 7.00 3.65
N ILE A 158 -14.20 7.87 2.71
CA ILE A 158 -15.23 8.90 2.87
C ILE A 158 -16.63 8.28 2.87
N CYS A 159 -16.88 7.30 1.97
CA CYS A 159 -18.17 6.65 1.83
C CYS A 159 -18.48 5.76 3.03
N ASP A 160 -19.65 5.91 3.65
CA ASP A 160 -20.11 5.06 4.76
C ASP A 160 -20.65 3.69 4.27
N GLU A 161 -20.95 3.57 2.98
CA GLU A 161 -21.40 2.33 2.35
C GLU A 161 -20.20 1.45 1.95
N ILE A 162 -20.48 0.14 1.78
CA ILE A 162 -19.47 -0.84 1.33
C ILE A 162 -19.67 -1.10 -0.16
N GLY A 163 -18.56 -1.20 -0.89
CA GLY A 163 -18.53 -1.46 -2.34
C GLY A 163 -18.76 -0.19 -3.17
N HIS A 164 -18.89 -0.36 -4.48
CA HIS A 164 -18.99 0.72 -5.46
C HIS A 164 -20.47 1.12 -5.70
N THR A 165 -21.10 1.65 -4.65
CA THR A 165 -22.50 2.10 -4.70
C THR A 165 -22.63 3.42 -5.48
N LYS A 166 -23.88 3.86 -5.76
CA LYS A 166 -24.15 5.16 -6.37
C LYS A 166 -23.55 6.32 -5.53
N LYS A 167 -23.59 6.16 -4.21
CA LYS A 167 -23.01 7.14 -3.28
C LYS A 167 -21.49 7.18 -3.39
N PHE A 168 -20.83 6.01 -3.48
CA PHE A 168 -19.40 5.92 -3.73
C PHE A 168 -19.03 6.64 -5.02
N HIS A 169 -19.69 6.33 -6.15
CA HIS A 169 -19.40 6.97 -7.43
C HIS A 169 -19.58 8.49 -7.36
N HIS A 170 -20.63 8.97 -6.73
CA HIS A 170 -20.85 10.40 -6.55
C HIS A 170 -19.74 11.08 -5.74
N ILE A 171 -19.25 10.43 -4.67
CA ILE A 171 -18.11 10.91 -3.87
C ILE A 171 -16.84 10.94 -4.72
N PHE A 172 -16.55 9.83 -5.40
CA PHE A 172 -15.36 9.67 -6.23
C PHE A 172 -15.29 10.72 -7.35
N GLU A 173 -16.34 10.84 -8.14
CA GLU A 173 -16.42 11.82 -9.22
C GLU A 173 -16.29 13.27 -8.71
N THR A 174 -16.92 13.58 -7.57
CA THR A 174 -16.83 14.92 -6.96
C THR A 174 -15.42 15.20 -6.47
N LEU A 175 -14.76 14.23 -5.81
CA LEU A 175 -13.39 14.36 -5.34
C LEU A 175 -12.42 14.53 -6.51
N LEU A 176 -12.54 13.68 -7.52
CA LEU A 176 -11.69 13.72 -8.71
C LEU A 176 -11.81 15.03 -9.48
N LYS A 177 -13.05 15.53 -9.61
CA LYS A 177 -13.31 16.86 -10.20
C LYS A 177 -12.61 17.98 -9.44
N LYS A 178 -12.64 17.93 -8.10
CA LYS A 178 -11.94 18.91 -7.26
C LYS A 178 -10.42 18.84 -7.42
N MET A 179 -9.88 17.62 -7.54
CA MET A 179 -8.45 17.41 -7.80
C MET A 179 -8.05 17.95 -9.19
N ASP A 180 -8.92 17.81 -10.21
CA ASP A 180 -8.69 18.37 -11.55
C ASP A 180 -8.76 19.90 -11.55
N GLU A 181 -9.75 20.51 -10.87
CA GLU A 181 -9.89 21.96 -10.71
C GLU A 181 -8.64 22.59 -10.06
N GLU A 182 -7.95 21.89 -9.18
CA GLU A 182 -6.76 22.37 -8.48
C GLU A 182 -5.43 21.89 -9.10
N GLY A 183 -5.50 21.16 -10.20
CA GLY A 183 -4.32 20.72 -10.95
C GLY A 183 -3.54 19.55 -10.31
N LEU A 184 -4.11 18.87 -9.32
CA LEU A 184 -3.53 17.66 -8.75
C LEU A 184 -3.77 16.44 -9.66
N TYR A 185 -4.89 16.42 -10.37
CA TYR A 185 -5.29 15.44 -11.37
C TYR A 185 -5.52 16.16 -12.71
N ASN A 186 -5.41 15.45 -13.82
CA ASN A 186 -5.71 15.98 -15.14
C ASN A 186 -6.61 15.01 -15.91
N SER A 187 -7.88 15.34 -16.03
CA SER A 187 -8.89 14.51 -16.72
C SER A 187 -8.64 14.32 -18.22
N LYS A 188 -7.75 15.13 -18.83
CA LYS A 188 -7.36 15.01 -20.25
C LYS A 188 -6.26 13.98 -20.49
N ILE A 189 -5.58 13.54 -19.44
CA ILE A 189 -4.55 12.50 -19.53
C ILE A 189 -5.22 11.14 -19.32
N PRO A 190 -5.12 10.20 -20.26
CA PRO A 190 -5.73 8.89 -20.09
C PRO A 190 -5.07 8.12 -18.95
N ILE A 191 -5.89 7.43 -18.17
CA ILE A 191 -5.42 6.54 -17.12
C ILE A 191 -4.87 5.26 -17.73
N LYS A 192 -3.80 4.70 -17.15
CA LYS A 192 -3.20 3.47 -17.62
C LYS A 192 -4.15 2.29 -17.37
N HIS A 193 -4.63 1.65 -18.44
CA HIS A 193 -5.62 0.56 -18.37
C HIS A 193 -5.10 -0.69 -17.66
N ASP A 194 -3.78 -0.95 -17.73
CA ASP A 194 -3.15 -2.13 -17.12
C ASP A 194 -2.59 -1.83 -15.71
N TYR A 195 -3.27 -0.96 -14.97
CA TYR A 195 -2.83 -0.62 -13.62
C TYR A 195 -2.87 -1.84 -12.70
N CYS A 196 -1.71 -2.23 -12.15
CA CYS A 196 -1.53 -3.33 -11.20
C CYS A 196 -2.25 -4.62 -11.59
N ASN A 197 -2.00 -5.10 -12.79
CA ASN A 197 -2.67 -6.20 -13.48
C ASN A 197 -2.47 -7.56 -12.76
N ASN A 198 -3.00 -7.68 -11.56
CA ASN A 198 -3.14 -8.94 -10.83
C ASN A 198 -4.64 -9.27 -10.65
N GLY A 199 -5.33 -9.35 -11.77
CA GLY A 199 -6.51 -10.19 -11.95
C GLY A 199 -7.86 -9.74 -11.36
N ASP A 200 -7.97 -8.69 -10.52
CA ASP A 200 -9.24 -8.30 -9.88
C ASP A 200 -9.35 -6.82 -9.48
N SER A 201 -8.61 -5.92 -10.11
CA SER A 201 -8.87 -4.50 -9.89
C SER A 201 -9.97 -4.03 -10.85
N GLU A 202 -11.22 -4.04 -10.40
CA GLU A 202 -12.31 -3.32 -11.05
C GLU A 202 -12.06 -1.80 -10.93
N VAL A 203 -11.11 -1.30 -11.70
CA VAL A 203 -11.01 0.12 -12.01
C VAL A 203 -11.81 0.33 -13.29
N HIS A 204 -13.09 0.55 -13.14
CA HIS A 204 -14.02 0.93 -14.22
C HIS A 204 -14.32 2.41 -14.18
#